data_fcf8a6a8f9421499bff94cd360339f52
#
_entry.id   fcf8a6a8f9421499bff94cd360339f52
#
_cell.length_a   1.000
_cell.length_b   1.000
_cell.length_c   1.000
_cell.angle_alpha   90.00
_cell.angle_beta   90.00
_cell.angle_gamma   90.00
#
_symmetry.space_group_name_H-M   'P 1'
#
loop_
_entity.id
_entity.type
_entity.pdbx_description
1 polymer ?
#
loop_
_entity_poly.entity_id
_entity_poly.type
_entity_poly.pdbx_seq_one_letter_code
_entity_poly.pdbx_strand_id
1 'polypeptide(L)'
;MKLVIDAGHGGYDSGAVGNGLVEKNLALQIAQRVHDILLAKYYVDIEMTRDSDVFVALSQRANIANLYHADFFVSFHINSGGGTGYEDYIYNGLPSGSSTAGKQAKMHEAVRSVLTQYGLRDRGAKTANYAVLRETAMDALLTETAFIDTAFDTNLLKNQQFIEDLCQAYTRGIANIMGLSAKENPNPAPNPQTIGVVKILGNNVNLRTGPSTSYAVIRKLNAPESYVVYQEKNGWLDLGASQWVYYDPSYIQYMKYGNQNGSPIGVAKIRGTNVNLRTGPSTSNPVIRKLNAPESYVVYQYQNGWLDLGASQWIYYDPSYIEYTSY
;
A
#
# COMPACT_ATOMS: atom_id res chain seq x y z
N MET A 1 22.11 2.51 6.56
CA MET A 1 22.17 1.56 5.43
C MET A 1 21.74 2.28 4.17
N LYS A 2 22.38 1.97 3.04
CA LYS A 2 22.18 2.64 1.76
C LYS A 2 21.46 1.71 0.76
N LEU A 3 20.36 2.17 0.22
CA LEU A 3 19.55 1.46 -0.77
C LEU A 3 19.58 2.21 -2.10
N VAL A 4 19.70 1.49 -3.21
CA VAL A 4 19.34 2.06 -4.51
C VAL A 4 18.06 1.42 -5.03
N ILE A 5 17.11 2.28 -5.39
CA ILE A 5 15.86 1.91 -6.05
C ILE A 5 15.96 2.28 -7.53
N ASP A 6 15.83 1.29 -8.38
CA ASP A 6 15.84 1.47 -9.81
C ASP A 6 14.43 1.36 -10.39
N ALA A 7 13.97 2.42 -11.04
CA ALA A 7 12.76 2.39 -11.86
C ALA A 7 13.13 2.02 -13.29
N GLY A 8 12.75 0.84 -13.74
CA GLY A 8 13.07 0.34 -15.08
C GLY A 8 12.65 1.31 -16.19
N HIS A 9 13.38 1.30 -17.32
CA HIS A 9 13.10 2.13 -18.51
C HIS A 9 13.14 3.64 -18.23
N GLY A 10 12.45 4.47 -19.06
CA GLY A 10 12.34 5.92 -18.86
C GLY A 10 12.71 6.73 -20.12
N GLY A 11 12.18 7.94 -20.22
CA GLY A 11 12.40 8.81 -21.37
C GLY A 11 11.90 8.18 -22.67
N TYR A 12 12.79 8.02 -23.65
CA TYR A 12 12.46 7.38 -24.93
C TYR A 12 12.35 5.86 -24.87
N ASP A 13 12.87 5.21 -23.82
CA ASP A 13 12.67 3.79 -23.57
C ASP A 13 11.35 3.59 -22.80
N SER A 14 10.32 3.22 -23.52
CA SER A 14 8.99 2.98 -22.95
C SER A 14 8.91 1.71 -22.11
N GLY A 15 9.85 0.76 -22.29
CA GLY A 15 9.60 -0.62 -21.87
C GLY A 15 8.43 -1.23 -22.63
N ALA A 16 7.81 -2.22 -22.07
CA ALA A 16 6.62 -2.85 -22.63
C ALA A 16 5.43 -1.89 -22.65
N VAL A 17 4.60 -2.02 -23.69
CA VAL A 17 3.36 -1.23 -23.88
C VAL A 17 2.22 -2.20 -24.18
N GLY A 18 1.14 -2.11 -23.41
CA GLY A 18 -0.01 -2.99 -23.61
C GLY A 18 -1.25 -2.48 -22.88
N ASN A 19 -2.42 -2.73 -23.46
CA ASN A 19 -3.72 -2.45 -22.84
C ASN A 19 -3.90 -1.03 -22.26
N GLY A 20 -3.26 -0.02 -22.89
CA GLY A 20 -3.29 1.38 -22.48
C GLY A 20 -2.35 1.71 -21.31
N LEU A 21 -1.43 0.81 -20.95
CA LEU A 21 -0.38 1.02 -19.97
C LEU A 21 1.00 1.08 -20.63
N VAL A 22 1.94 1.73 -19.96
CA VAL A 22 3.34 1.86 -20.38
C VAL A 22 4.21 1.48 -19.17
N GLU A 23 5.11 0.53 -19.35
CA GLU A 23 5.92 -0.04 -18.26
C GLU A 23 6.74 1.03 -17.52
N LYS A 24 7.42 1.93 -18.23
CA LYS A 24 8.23 2.99 -17.59
C LYS A 24 7.46 3.83 -16.57
N ASN A 25 6.15 4.04 -16.81
CA ASN A 25 5.31 4.83 -15.89
C ASN A 25 4.95 4.04 -14.65
N LEU A 26 4.61 2.75 -14.79
CA LEU A 26 4.31 1.87 -13.68
C LEU A 26 5.55 1.58 -12.83
N ALA A 27 6.69 1.33 -13.47
CA ALA A 27 7.96 1.14 -12.78
C ALA A 27 8.33 2.36 -11.93
N LEU A 28 8.16 3.58 -12.48
CA LEU A 28 8.40 4.83 -11.75
C LEU A 28 7.40 5.01 -10.60
N GLN A 29 6.12 4.77 -10.84
CA GLN A 29 5.07 4.87 -9.81
C GLN A 29 5.36 3.94 -8.62
N ILE A 30 5.70 2.68 -8.89
CA ILE A 30 6.04 1.70 -7.85
C ILE A 30 7.31 2.12 -7.12
N ALA A 31 8.37 2.47 -7.84
CA ALA A 31 9.65 2.87 -7.26
C ALA A 31 9.51 4.09 -6.34
N GLN A 32 8.83 5.15 -6.78
CA GLN A 32 8.56 6.35 -5.98
C GLN A 32 7.71 6.01 -4.75
N ARG A 33 6.68 5.19 -4.91
CA ARG A 33 5.83 4.83 -3.77
C ARG A 33 6.57 4.02 -2.72
N VAL A 34 7.39 3.05 -3.12
CA VAL A 34 8.25 2.27 -2.21
C VAL A 34 9.27 3.17 -1.52
N HIS A 35 9.93 4.08 -2.25
CA HIS A 35 10.82 5.10 -1.71
C HIS A 35 10.14 5.90 -0.59
N ASP A 36 8.95 6.45 -0.85
CA ASP A 36 8.24 7.30 0.10
C ASP A 36 7.83 6.54 1.37
N ILE A 37 7.35 5.28 1.21
CA ILE A 37 6.97 4.44 2.35
C ILE A 37 8.20 4.09 3.20
N LEU A 38 9.33 3.76 2.56
CA LEU A 38 10.58 3.45 3.26
C LEU A 38 11.06 4.66 4.06
N LEU A 39 11.13 5.84 3.43
CA LEU A 39 11.55 7.07 4.12
C LEU A 39 10.61 7.45 5.25
N ALA A 40 9.31 7.20 5.11
CA ALA A 40 8.36 7.47 6.18
C ALA A 40 8.54 6.53 7.39
N LYS A 41 8.88 5.26 7.16
CA LYS A 41 8.82 4.21 8.19
C LYS A 41 10.18 3.79 8.77
N TYR A 42 11.29 3.98 8.05
CA TYR A 42 12.58 3.40 8.41
C TYR A 42 13.72 4.41 8.32
N TYR A 43 14.79 4.17 9.09
CA TYR A 43 16.06 4.86 8.95
C TYR A 43 16.86 4.20 7.82
N VAL A 44 16.88 4.83 6.66
CA VAL A 44 17.55 4.35 5.45
C VAL A 44 17.94 5.56 4.58
N ASP A 45 19.09 5.48 3.96
CA ASP A 45 19.52 6.43 2.93
C ASP A 45 19.17 5.82 1.57
N ILE A 46 18.41 6.54 0.76
CA ILE A 46 17.92 6.03 -0.54
C ILE A 46 18.37 6.93 -1.66
N GLU A 47 18.95 6.34 -2.70
CA GLU A 47 19.17 6.95 -4.00
C GLU A 47 18.27 6.29 -5.03
N MET A 48 17.69 7.05 -5.93
CA MET A 48 16.92 6.53 -7.07
C MET A 48 17.73 6.67 -8.35
N THR A 49 17.71 5.68 -9.23
CA THR A 49 18.37 5.79 -10.54
C THR A 49 17.69 6.83 -11.43
N ARG A 50 16.39 7.03 -11.25
CA ARG A 50 15.58 8.13 -11.77
C ARG A 50 14.35 8.36 -10.87
N ASP A 51 13.98 9.61 -10.74
CA ASP A 51 12.78 10.07 -10.02
C ASP A 51 11.75 10.76 -10.93
N SER A 52 12.04 10.79 -12.22
CA SER A 52 11.24 11.42 -13.26
C SER A 52 11.28 10.59 -14.55
N ASP A 53 10.54 11.01 -15.59
CA ASP A 53 10.53 10.30 -16.89
C ASP A 53 11.76 10.67 -17.74
N VAL A 54 12.92 10.22 -17.29
CA VAL A 54 14.20 10.37 -18.01
C VAL A 54 14.80 9.01 -18.31
N PHE A 55 15.55 8.92 -19.43
CA PHE A 55 16.29 7.72 -19.77
C PHE A 55 17.59 7.62 -18.98
N VAL A 56 17.85 6.44 -18.41
CA VAL A 56 19.11 6.07 -17.76
C VAL A 56 19.59 4.75 -18.36
N ALA A 57 20.79 4.76 -18.95
CA ALA A 57 21.35 3.55 -19.55
C ALA A 57 21.62 2.46 -18.50
N LEU A 58 21.57 1.18 -18.91
CA LEU A 58 21.72 0.04 -17.99
C LEU A 58 23.01 0.11 -17.16
N SER A 59 24.15 0.42 -17.80
CA SER A 59 25.41 0.56 -17.09
C SER A 59 25.45 1.79 -16.15
N GLN A 60 24.72 2.85 -16.47
CA GLN A 60 24.60 4.01 -15.59
C GLN A 60 23.83 3.69 -14.32
N ARG A 61 22.77 2.86 -14.41
CA ARG A 61 22.00 2.38 -13.22
C ARG A 61 22.90 1.63 -12.25
N ALA A 62 23.67 0.69 -12.77
CA ALA A 62 24.66 -0.04 -11.95
C ALA A 62 25.75 0.89 -11.38
N ASN A 63 26.26 1.82 -12.19
CA ASN A 63 27.27 2.79 -11.74
C ASN A 63 26.75 3.72 -10.63
N ILE A 64 25.49 4.18 -10.70
CA ILE A 64 24.86 4.96 -9.62
C ILE A 64 24.94 4.18 -8.32
N ALA A 65 24.52 2.91 -8.33
CA ALA A 65 24.52 2.07 -7.15
C ALA A 65 25.94 1.80 -6.62
N ASN A 66 26.89 1.53 -7.51
CA ASN A 66 28.29 1.26 -7.16
C ASN A 66 28.97 2.51 -6.57
N LEU A 67 28.78 3.68 -7.16
CA LEU A 67 29.33 4.94 -6.67
C LEU A 67 28.69 5.41 -5.38
N TYR A 68 27.39 5.12 -5.21
CA TYR A 68 26.68 5.41 -3.95
C TYR A 68 27.13 4.49 -2.82
N HIS A 69 27.85 3.39 -3.14
CA HIS A 69 28.21 2.32 -2.20
C HIS A 69 26.97 1.75 -1.52
N ALA A 70 25.97 1.37 -2.30
CA ALA A 70 24.73 0.83 -1.80
C ALA A 70 24.97 -0.54 -1.12
N ASP A 71 24.20 -0.81 -0.05
CA ASP A 71 24.17 -2.11 0.63
C ASP A 71 23.22 -3.10 -0.08
N PHE A 72 22.24 -2.56 -0.83
CA PHE A 72 21.28 -3.34 -1.62
C PHE A 72 20.77 -2.52 -2.81
N PHE A 73 20.50 -3.22 -3.92
CA PHE A 73 19.91 -2.68 -5.14
C PHE A 73 18.61 -3.42 -5.47
N VAL A 74 17.53 -2.69 -5.78
CA VAL A 74 16.29 -3.28 -6.26
C VAL A 74 15.77 -2.56 -7.48
N SER A 75 15.43 -3.32 -8.55
CA SER A 75 14.87 -2.81 -9.80
C SER A 75 13.43 -3.26 -9.96
N PHE A 76 12.54 -2.33 -10.32
CA PHE A 76 11.12 -2.58 -10.55
C PHE A 76 10.79 -2.55 -12.03
N HIS A 77 10.15 -3.62 -12.52
CA HIS A 77 9.73 -3.84 -13.90
C HIS A 77 8.33 -4.41 -13.98
N ILE A 78 7.74 -4.37 -15.17
CA ILE A 78 6.46 -4.99 -15.51
C ILE A 78 6.68 -5.89 -16.73
N ASN A 79 6.32 -7.14 -16.57
CA ASN A 79 6.55 -8.18 -17.58
C ASN A 79 5.67 -8.04 -18.84
N SER A 80 6.06 -8.73 -19.90
CA SER A 80 5.31 -8.83 -21.14
C SER A 80 5.58 -10.18 -21.85
N GLY A 81 4.81 -10.49 -22.91
CA GLY A 81 4.97 -11.71 -23.69
C GLY A 81 3.84 -12.72 -23.50
N GLY A 82 2.62 -12.27 -23.12
CA GLY A 82 1.40 -13.08 -23.06
C GLY A 82 1.34 -14.03 -21.87
N GLY A 83 2.22 -13.84 -20.86
CA GLY A 83 2.18 -14.58 -19.59
C GLY A 83 1.22 -13.99 -18.58
N THR A 84 1.22 -14.53 -17.36
CA THR A 84 0.52 -13.98 -16.20
C THR A 84 1.31 -14.28 -14.94
N GLY A 85 1.35 -13.33 -14.00
CA GLY A 85 1.93 -13.55 -12.67
C GLY A 85 3.16 -12.70 -12.36
N TYR A 86 3.69 -12.95 -11.18
CA TYR A 86 4.85 -12.30 -10.59
C TYR A 86 6.08 -13.23 -10.64
N GLU A 87 7.23 -12.65 -10.92
CA GLU A 87 8.52 -13.31 -10.81
C GLU A 87 9.61 -12.31 -10.39
N ASP A 88 10.67 -12.82 -9.75
CA ASP A 88 11.82 -12.01 -9.39
C ASP A 88 13.12 -12.69 -9.79
N TYR A 89 14.16 -11.89 -9.98
CA TYR A 89 15.41 -12.32 -10.56
C TYR A 89 16.62 -11.84 -9.78
N ILE A 90 17.60 -12.74 -9.66
CA ILE A 90 18.99 -12.43 -9.28
C ILE A 90 19.93 -12.83 -10.42
N TYR A 91 21.20 -12.40 -10.34
CA TYR A 91 22.19 -12.75 -11.34
C TYR A 91 22.46 -14.26 -11.37
N ASN A 92 22.42 -14.85 -12.57
CA ASN A 92 22.61 -16.30 -12.77
C ASN A 92 24.08 -16.77 -12.65
N GLY A 93 25.04 -15.86 -12.55
CA GLY A 93 26.44 -16.17 -12.27
C GLY A 93 26.76 -16.34 -10.78
N LEU A 94 25.78 -16.17 -9.88
CA LEU A 94 25.98 -16.33 -8.43
C LEU A 94 25.98 -17.80 -8.04
N PRO A 95 26.81 -18.21 -7.04
CA PRO A 95 26.80 -19.57 -6.54
C PRO A 95 25.47 -19.92 -5.86
N SER A 96 25.11 -21.21 -5.90
CA SER A 96 23.96 -21.72 -5.16
C SER A 96 24.08 -21.40 -3.67
N GLY A 97 22.98 -20.88 -3.06
CA GLY A 97 22.96 -20.50 -1.65
C GLY A 97 23.67 -19.18 -1.34
N SER A 98 23.92 -18.35 -2.35
CA SER A 98 24.49 -17.01 -2.16
C SER A 98 23.63 -16.14 -1.21
N SER A 99 24.25 -15.13 -0.60
CA SER A 99 23.55 -14.10 0.19
C SER A 99 22.37 -13.49 -0.57
N THR A 100 22.58 -13.22 -1.87
CA THR A 100 21.57 -12.67 -2.77
C THR A 100 20.36 -13.60 -2.92
N ALA A 101 20.57 -14.92 -2.99
CA ALA A 101 19.46 -15.89 -3.04
C ALA A 101 18.63 -15.88 -1.75
N GLY A 102 19.27 -15.72 -0.60
CA GLY A 102 18.57 -15.55 0.68
C GLY A 102 17.75 -14.24 0.74
N LYS A 103 18.26 -13.18 0.15
CA LYS A 103 17.53 -11.88 0.03
C LYS A 103 16.37 -11.99 -0.95
N GLN A 104 16.55 -12.67 -2.07
CA GLN A 104 15.47 -12.97 -3.02
C GLN A 104 14.34 -13.73 -2.35
N ALA A 105 14.63 -14.78 -1.58
CA ALA A 105 13.61 -15.55 -0.86
C ALA A 105 12.81 -14.68 0.12
N LYS A 106 13.45 -13.73 0.82
CA LYS A 106 12.77 -12.79 1.72
C LYS A 106 11.83 -11.84 0.97
N MET A 107 12.25 -11.32 -0.19
CA MET A 107 11.40 -10.46 -1.02
C MET A 107 10.20 -11.25 -1.55
N HIS A 108 10.45 -12.43 -2.09
CA HIS A 108 9.43 -13.31 -2.64
C HIS A 108 8.37 -13.67 -1.59
N GLU A 109 8.80 -14.01 -0.37
CA GLU A 109 7.88 -14.28 0.75
C GLU A 109 7.06 -13.04 1.14
N ALA A 110 7.67 -11.85 1.12
CA ALA A 110 6.96 -10.61 1.46
C ALA A 110 5.81 -10.29 0.50
N VAL A 111 5.95 -10.62 -0.79
CA VAL A 111 4.90 -10.36 -1.81
C VAL A 111 3.86 -11.46 -1.89
N ARG A 112 4.15 -12.68 -1.42
CA ARG A 112 3.27 -13.86 -1.55
C ARG A 112 1.84 -13.62 -1.07
N SER A 113 1.67 -12.93 0.05
CA SER A 113 0.33 -12.64 0.59
C SER A 113 -0.51 -11.79 -0.37
N VAL A 114 0.12 -10.82 -1.06
CA VAL A 114 -0.53 -9.98 -2.06
C VAL A 114 -0.87 -10.80 -3.31
N LEU A 115 0.04 -11.65 -3.78
CA LEU A 115 -0.23 -12.54 -4.91
C LEU A 115 -1.46 -13.40 -4.63
N THR A 116 -1.53 -14.00 -3.44
CA THR A 116 -2.67 -14.84 -3.02
C THR A 116 -3.97 -14.02 -2.92
N GLN A 117 -3.92 -12.85 -2.30
CA GLN A 117 -5.08 -11.97 -2.09
C GLN A 117 -5.74 -11.58 -3.42
N TYR A 118 -4.93 -11.30 -4.44
CA TYR A 118 -5.43 -10.85 -5.74
C TYR A 118 -5.50 -11.94 -6.81
N GLY A 119 -5.17 -13.19 -6.45
CA GLY A 119 -5.17 -14.32 -7.38
C GLY A 119 -4.12 -14.18 -8.49
N LEU A 120 -3.08 -13.36 -8.28
CA LEU A 120 -1.99 -13.23 -9.23
C LEU A 120 -1.08 -14.46 -9.13
N ARG A 121 -0.79 -15.07 -10.26
CA ARG A 121 0.04 -16.28 -10.32
C ARG A 121 1.45 -16.00 -9.78
N ASP A 122 1.90 -16.84 -8.86
CA ASP A 122 3.30 -16.93 -8.47
C ASP A 122 4.07 -17.77 -9.50
N ARG A 123 5.05 -17.14 -10.17
CA ARG A 123 5.92 -17.77 -11.18
C ARG A 123 7.27 -18.18 -10.61
N GLY A 124 7.50 -17.86 -9.33
CA GLY A 124 8.68 -18.23 -8.56
C GLY A 124 9.88 -17.32 -8.74
N ALA A 125 10.83 -17.53 -7.86
CA ALA A 125 12.15 -16.90 -7.88
C ALA A 125 13.01 -17.50 -8.99
N LYS A 126 13.71 -16.64 -9.74
CA LYS A 126 14.48 -17.01 -10.95
C LYS A 126 15.87 -16.39 -10.95
N THR A 127 16.64 -16.75 -11.94
CA THR A 127 17.95 -16.16 -12.22
C THR A 127 18.03 -15.70 -13.67
N ALA A 128 18.73 -14.60 -13.94
CA ALA A 128 18.96 -14.10 -15.29
C ALA A 128 20.27 -13.33 -15.40
N ASN A 129 20.76 -13.16 -16.64
CA ASN A 129 21.94 -12.36 -16.93
C ASN A 129 21.56 -10.90 -17.29
N TYR A 130 20.78 -10.25 -16.44
CA TYR A 130 20.45 -8.84 -16.64
C TYR A 130 21.61 -7.94 -16.23
N ALA A 131 21.84 -6.87 -17.00
CA ALA A 131 22.96 -5.96 -16.82
C ALA A 131 22.99 -5.36 -15.40
N VAL A 132 21.86 -4.87 -14.91
CA VAL A 132 21.75 -4.24 -13.59
C VAL A 132 21.97 -5.23 -12.43
N LEU A 133 21.80 -6.55 -12.67
CA LEU A 133 22.09 -7.59 -11.68
C LEU A 133 23.55 -8.06 -11.74
N ARG A 134 24.17 -8.00 -12.92
CA ARG A 134 25.56 -8.46 -13.16
C ARG A 134 26.58 -7.37 -12.82
N GLU A 135 26.27 -6.11 -13.08
CA GLU A 135 27.20 -4.99 -13.05
C GLU A 135 27.18 -4.22 -11.72
N THR A 136 26.22 -4.51 -10.86
CA THR A 136 26.18 -4.01 -9.47
C THR A 136 27.14 -4.79 -8.58
N ALA A 137 27.84 -4.07 -7.69
CA ALA A 137 28.83 -4.65 -6.80
C ALA A 137 28.24 -5.22 -5.48
N MET A 138 26.97 -4.90 -5.20
CA MET A 138 26.23 -5.36 -4.03
C MET A 138 25.17 -6.41 -4.41
N ASP A 139 24.51 -7.00 -3.42
CA ASP A 139 23.35 -7.87 -3.66
C ASP A 139 22.25 -7.07 -4.40
N ALA A 140 21.78 -7.64 -5.51
CA ALA A 140 20.84 -6.98 -6.43
C ALA A 140 19.67 -7.90 -6.79
N LEU A 141 18.48 -7.32 -6.85
CA LEU A 141 17.21 -7.98 -7.18
C LEU A 141 16.46 -7.20 -8.25
N LEU A 142 15.81 -7.89 -9.18
CA LEU A 142 14.87 -7.31 -10.13
C LEU A 142 13.53 -8.03 -9.99
N THR A 143 12.44 -7.25 -9.95
CA THR A 143 11.08 -7.78 -9.88
C THR A 143 10.34 -7.51 -11.18
N GLU A 144 9.62 -8.51 -11.65
CA GLU A 144 8.71 -8.44 -12.80
C GLU A 144 7.28 -8.59 -12.28
N THR A 145 6.59 -7.49 -12.15
CA THR A 145 5.28 -7.42 -11.53
C THR A 145 4.18 -7.52 -12.56
N ALA A 146 3.55 -8.69 -12.70
CA ALA A 146 2.43 -8.89 -13.60
C ALA A 146 2.79 -8.66 -15.09
N PHE A 147 1.87 -8.99 -16.00
CA PHE A 147 2.09 -8.87 -17.45
C PHE A 147 1.20 -7.76 -18.03
N ILE A 148 1.83 -6.77 -18.64
CA ILE A 148 1.16 -5.57 -19.17
C ILE A 148 0.23 -5.88 -20.35
N ASP A 149 0.47 -6.98 -21.05
CA ASP A 149 -0.24 -7.41 -22.26
C ASP A 149 -1.32 -8.48 -22.00
N THR A 150 -1.49 -8.93 -20.75
CA THR A 150 -2.51 -9.91 -20.35
C THR A 150 -3.64 -9.21 -19.61
N ALA A 151 -4.90 -9.42 -20.02
CA ALA A 151 -6.06 -8.67 -19.51
C ALA A 151 -6.25 -8.78 -18.00
N PHE A 152 -6.08 -9.98 -17.42
CA PHE A 152 -6.20 -10.18 -15.97
C PHE A 152 -5.17 -9.33 -15.22
N ASP A 153 -3.91 -9.46 -15.58
CA ASP A 153 -2.80 -8.77 -14.94
C ASP A 153 -2.91 -7.25 -15.14
N THR A 154 -3.31 -6.81 -16.34
CA THR A 154 -3.54 -5.39 -16.65
C THR A 154 -4.63 -4.77 -15.76
N ASN A 155 -5.71 -5.51 -15.47
CA ASN A 155 -6.75 -5.04 -14.57
C ASN A 155 -6.22 -4.86 -13.14
N LEU A 156 -5.31 -5.72 -12.70
CA LEU A 156 -4.60 -5.54 -11.41
C LEU A 156 -3.66 -4.33 -11.46
N LEU A 157 -2.87 -4.17 -12.53
CA LEU A 157 -1.97 -3.01 -12.70
C LEU A 157 -2.73 -1.67 -12.74
N LYS A 158 -4.00 -1.64 -13.13
CA LYS A 158 -4.89 -0.47 -13.07
C LYS A 158 -5.56 -0.29 -11.71
N ASN A 159 -5.51 -1.29 -10.84
CA ASN A 159 -6.11 -1.24 -9.51
C ASN A 159 -5.15 -0.57 -8.51
N GLN A 160 -5.49 0.64 -8.08
CA GLN A 160 -4.64 1.41 -7.17
C GLN A 160 -4.43 0.72 -5.81
N GLN A 161 -5.42 -0.06 -5.32
CA GLN A 161 -5.27 -0.80 -4.07
C GLN A 161 -4.27 -1.96 -4.22
N PHE A 162 -4.30 -2.66 -5.36
CA PHE A 162 -3.28 -3.69 -5.66
C PHE A 162 -1.87 -3.09 -5.69
N ILE A 163 -1.69 -1.96 -6.38
CA ILE A 163 -0.38 -1.26 -6.45
C ILE A 163 0.06 -0.83 -5.05
N GLU A 164 -0.83 -0.28 -4.22
CA GLU A 164 -0.49 0.12 -2.85
C GLU A 164 -0.10 -1.08 -1.99
N ASP A 165 -0.89 -2.16 -1.98
CA ASP A 165 -0.61 -3.37 -1.21
C ASP A 165 0.72 -4.01 -1.63
N LEU A 166 1.01 -3.99 -2.93
CA LEU A 166 2.27 -4.45 -3.49
C LEU A 166 3.45 -3.59 -3.02
N CYS A 167 3.34 -2.25 -3.09
CA CYS A 167 4.38 -1.34 -2.60
C CYS A 167 4.64 -1.51 -1.11
N GLN A 168 3.60 -1.74 -0.30
CA GLN A 168 3.74 -2.09 1.12
C GLN A 168 4.47 -3.43 1.30
N ALA A 169 4.19 -4.43 0.46
CA ALA A 169 4.88 -5.72 0.50
C ALA A 169 6.36 -5.58 0.12
N TYR A 170 6.69 -4.86 -0.95
CA TYR A 170 8.07 -4.54 -1.32
C TYR A 170 8.81 -3.81 -0.21
N THR A 171 8.17 -2.82 0.41
CA THR A 171 8.74 -2.09 1.55
C THR A 171 9.08 -3.03 2.71
N ARG A 172 8.17 -3.95 3.08
CA ARG A 172 8.44 -4.95 4.14
C ARG A 172 9.57 -5.89 3.74
N GLY A 173 9.60 -6.35 2.48
CA GLY A 173 10.66 -7.18 1.94
C GLY A 173 12.04 -6.51 2.05
N ILE A 174 12.16 -5.28 1.58
CA ILE A 174 13.40 -4.48 1.64
C ILE A 174 13.82 -4.26 3.09
N ALA A 175 12.90 -3.87 3.97
CA ALA A 175 13.19 -3.64 5.38
C ALA A 175 13.73 -4.92 6.07
N ASN A 176 13.13 -6.08 5.76
CA ASN A 176 13.59 -7.38 6.28
C ASN A 176 14.95 -7.80 5.70
N ILE A 177 15.16 -7.58 4.40
CA ILE A 177 16.43 -7.88 3.71
C ILE A 177 17.58 -7.10 4.34
N MET A 178 17.38 -5.81 4.53
CA MET A 178 18.41 -4.89 5.01
C MET A 178 18.46 -4.78 6.54
N GLY A 179 17.54 -5.39 7.28
CA GLY A 179 17.47 -5.25 8.74
C GLY A 179 17.26 -3.79 9.17
N LEU A 180 16.39 -3.06 8.47
CA LEU A 180 16.18 -1.63 8.73
C LEU A 180 15.52 -1.40 10.09
N SER A 181 16.07 -0.48 10.85
CA SER A 181 15.41 0.00 12.07
C SER A 181 14.23 0.88 11.71
N ALA A 182 13.07 0.52 12.23
CA ALA A 182 11.89 1.38 12.10
C ALA A 182 12.18 2.72 12.78
N LYS A 183 11.71 3.80 12.18
CA LYS A 183 11.67 5.09 12.85
C LYS A 183 10.76 4.93 14.04
N GLU A 184 11.29 5.20 15.20
CA GLU A 184 10.44 5.30 16.38
C GLU A 184 9.37 6.35 16.06
N ASN A 185 8.12 5.94 16.07
CA ASN A 185 7.06 6.90 16.20
C ASN A 185 7.36 7.59 17.54
N PRO A 186 7.62 8.90 17.61
CA PRO A 186 7.97 9.57 18.85
C PRO A 186 6.86 9.46 19.90
N ASN A 187 5.84 8.76 19.57
CA ASN A 187 4.80 8.29 20.45
C ASN A 187 4.43 6.87 19.99
N PRO A 188 4.88 5.77 20.62
CA PRO A 188 4.17 4.53 20.54
C PRO A 188 2.86 4.75 21.31
N ALA A 189 1.94 5.47 20.68
CA ALA A 189 0.57 5.46 21.13
C ALA A 189 0.15 3.98 21.13
N PRO A 190 -0.42 3.46 22.19
CA PRO A 190 -1.02 2.14 22.20
C PRO A 190 -2.00 2.12 21.03
N ASN A 191 -1.76 1.25 20.06
CA ASN A 191 -2.52 0.99 18.85
C ASN A 191 -3.53 2.12 18.56
N PRO A 192 -3.20 3.13 17.71
CA PRO A 192 -4.03 4.33 17.64
C PRO A 192 -5.44 3.89 17.27
N GLN A 193 -6.30 3.92 18.26
CA GLN A 193 -7.70 3.61 18.10
C GLN A 193 -8.20 4.65 17.11
N THR A 194 -8.44 4.23 15.88
CA THR A 194 -8.99 5.13 14.87
C THR A 194 -10.29 5.70 15.40
N ILE A 195 -10.38 7.02 15.44
CA ILE A 195 -11.52 7.71 16.05
C ILE A 195 -12.57 8.14 15.04
N GLY A 196 -12.33 7.90 13.76
CA GLY A 196 -13.27 8.25 12.71
C GLY A 196 -12.72 8.08 11.29
N VAL A 197 -13.54 8.47 10.33
CA VAL A 197 -13.19 8.58 8.90
C VAL A 197 -13.61 9.96 8.40
N VAL A 198 -12.77 10.57 7.59
CA VAL A 198 -13.12 11.76 6.83
C VAL A 198 -13.25 11.45 5.35
N LYS A 199 -14.21 12.10 4.71
CA LYS A 199 -14.34 12.17 3.26
C LYS A 199 -14.20 13.63 2.85
N ILE A 200 -13.29 13.88 1.92
CA ILE A 200 -13.10 15.20 1.34
C ILE A 200 -14.20 15.44 0.30
N LEU A 201 -14.97 16.49 0.48
CA LEU A 201 -16.07 16.90 -0.39
C LEU A 201 -15.69 18.10 -1.26
N GLY A 202 -14.71 18.89 -0.81
CA GLY A 202 -14.22 20.08 -1.49
C GLY A 202 -12.91 19.86 -2.23
N ASN A 203 -12.43 20.91 -2.88
CA ASN A 203 -11.13 20.92 -3.55
C ASN A 203 -10.19 21.92 -2.86
N ASN A 204 -8.88 21.71 -3.05
CA ASN A 204 -7.83 22.57 -2.50
C ASN A 204 -7.78 22.64 -0.96
N VAL A 205 -8.27 21.61 -0.26
CA VAL A 205 -8.21 21.51 1.21
C VAL A 205 -6.76 21.27 1.66
N ASN A 206 -6.21 22.15 2.49
CA ASN A 206 -4.80 22.05 2.90
C ASN A 206 -4.56 20.88 3.86
N LEU A 207 -3.67 19.96 3.49
CA LEU A 207 -3.08 18.97 4.36
C LEU A 207 -1.78 19.53 4.93
N ARG A 208 -1.59 19.50 6.25
CA ARG A 208 -0.46 20.15 6.94
C ARG A 208 0.33 19.17 7.81
N THR A 209 1.54 19.59 8.17
CA THR A 209 2.44 18.81 9.05
C THR A 209 2.06 18.88 10.54
N GLY A 210 0.98 19.59 10.90
CA GLY A 210 0.55 19.71 12.28
C GLY A 210 -0.79 20.47 12.44
N PRO A 211 -1.38 20.44 13.65
CA PRO A 211 -2.73 20.89 13.94
C PRO A 211 -2.83 22.42 14.14
N SER A 212 -2.40 23.20 13.17
CA SER A 212 -2.53 24.66 13.15
C SER A 212 -2.23 25.22 11.76
N THR A 213 -2.71 26.40 11.47
CA THR A 213 -2.41 27.13 10.23
C THR A 213 -0.94 27.56 10.10
N SER A 214 -0.19 27.57 11.21
CA SER A 214 1.24 27.87 11.21
C SER A 214 2.12 26.73 10.68
N TYR A 215 1.61 25.50 10.64
CA TYR A 215 2.33 24.36 10.09
C TYR A 215 2.34 24.36 8.56
N ALA A 216 3.43 23.85 7.99
CA ALA A 216 3.62 23.79 6.55
C ALA A 216 2.51 22.98 5.85
N VAL A 217 2.10 23.43 4.68
CA VAL A 217 1.20 22.67 3.80
C VAL A 217 2.02 21.60 3.08
N ILE A 218 1.66 20.36 3.25
CA ILE A 218 2.26 19.19 2.56
C ILE A 218 1.75 19.13 1.13
N ARG A 219 0.42 19.13 0.99
CA ARG A 219 -0.30 19.13 -0.28
C ARG A 219 -1.75 19.61 -0.09
N LYS A 220 -2.46 19.68 -1.18
CA LYS A 220 -3.91 19.94 -1.17
C LYS A 220 -4.67 18.64 -1.43
N LEU A 221 -5.74 18.43 -0.66
CA LEU A 221 -6.68 17.35 -0.84
C LEU A 221 -7.81 17.80 -1.76
N ASN A 222 -8.33 16.88 -2.55
CA ASN A 222 -9.43 17.13 -3.49
C ASN A 222 -10.46 15.99 -3.40
N ALA A 223 -11.73 16.32 -3.62
CA ALA A 223 -12.77 15.30 -3.73
C ALA A 223 -12.50 14.36 -4.93
N PRO A 224 -12.80 13.06 -4.78
CA PRO A 224 -13.28 12.32 -3.61
C PRO A 224 -12.16 11.55 -2.91
N GLU A 225 -11.41 12.17 -2.02
CA GLU A 225 -10.43 11.48 -1.17
C GLU A 225 -11.07 11.10 0.18
N SER A 226 -10.64 9.98 0.78
CA SER A 226 -11.11 9.53 2.11
C SER A 226 -9.94 9.05 2.96
N TYR A 227 -10.00 9.35 4.28
CA TYR A 227 -8.93 9.07 5.22
C TYR A 227 -9.47 8.59 6.56
N VAL A 228 -8.70 7.75 7.23
CA VAL A 228 -8.92 7.39 8.63
C VAL A 228 -8.43 8.53 9.52
N VAL A 229 -9.14 8.79 10.61
CA VAL A 229 -8.77 9.79 11.62
C VAL A 229 -8.25 9.07 12.87
N TYR A 230 -7.08 9.46 13.31
CA TYR A 230 -6.40 8.89 14.46
C TYR A 230 -6.52 9.77 15.72
N GLN A 231 -6.62 11.09 15.53
CA GLN A 231 -6.74 12.05 16.62
C GLN A 231 -7.53 13.27 16.17
N GLU A 232 -8.24 13.90 17.12
CA GLU A 232 -8.86 15.20 16.96
C GLU A 232 -8.27 16.16 17.99
N LYS A 233 -7.84 17.34 17.54
CA LYS A 233 -7.27 18.38 18.39
C LYS A 233 -7.66 19.77 17.91
N ASN A 234 -8.43 20.50 18.70
CA ASN A 234 -8.82 21.89 18.40
C ASN A 234 -9.42 22.08 16.98
N GLY A 235 -10.26 21.16 16.54
CA GLY A 235 -10.86 21.18 15.20
C GLY A 235 -9.96 20.68 14.07
N TRP A 236 -8.77 20.17 14.40
CA TRP A 236 -7.88 19.50 13.45
C TRP A 236 -7.96 17.99 13.57
N LEU A 237 -7.96 17.30 12.45
CA LEU A 237 -8.03 15.85 12.35
C LEU A 237 -6.70 15.30 11.85
N ASP A 238 -6.09 14.40 12.64
CA ASP A 238 -4.89 13.67 12.28
C ASP A 238 -5.25 12.49 11.35
N LEU A 239 -4.74 12.54 10.14
CA LEU A 239 -4.93 11.50 9.12
C LEU A 239 -3.81 10.44 9.15
N GLY A 240 -2.97 10.48 10.17
CA GLY A 240 -1.79 9.63 10.31
C GLY A 240 -0.51 10.28 9.77
N ALA A 241 0.65 9.73 10.17
CA ALA A 241 1.98 10.22 9.78
C ALA A 241 2.18 11.73 10.00
N SER A 242 1.62 12.29 11.08
CA SER A 242 1.63 13.75 11.37
C SER A 242 1.00 14.60 10.26
N GLN A 243 0.03 14.06 9.55
CA GLN A 243 -0.71 14.77 8.50
C GLN A 243 -2.06 15.22 9.04
N TRP A 244 -2.30 16.52 9.00
CA TRP A 244 -3.46 17.14 9.64
C TRP A 244 -4.30 17.92 8.65
N VAL A 245 -5.61 17.80 8.79
CA VAL A 245 -6.59 18.60 8.05
C VAL A 245 -7.49 19.35 9.03
N TYR A 246 -7.82 20.60 8.75
CA TYR A 246 -8.80 21.33 9.54
C TYR A 246 -10.20 20.87 9.18
N TYR A 247 -10.99 20.49 10.19
CA TYR A 247 -12.37 20.07 9.98
C TYR A 247 -13.26 21.28 9.71
N ASP A 248 -13.77 21.35 8.49
CA ASP A 248 -14.81 22.29 8.08
C ASP A 248 -15.90 21.48 7.36
N PRO A 249 -17.13 21.45 7.90
CA PRO A 249 -18.21 20.62 7.35
C PRO A 249 -18.64 21.03 5.93
N SER A 250 -18.25 22.21 5.45
CA SER A 250 -18.50 22.63 4.06
C SER A 250 -17.61 21.90 3.04
N TYR A 251 -16.45 21.39 3.47
CA TYR A 251 -15.47 20.71 2.62
C TYR A 251 -15.17 19.28 3.04
N ILE A 252 -15.52 18.91 4.27
CA ILE A 252 -15.16 17.63 4.87
C ILE A 252 -16.37 17.01 5.57
N GLN A 253 -16.72 15.81 5.19
CA GLN A 253 -17.62 14.98 5.97
C GLN A 253 -16.77 14.16 6.96
N TYR A 254 -16.92 14.41 8.26
CA TYR A 254 -16.27 13.65 9.31
C TYR A 254 -17.27 12.74 10.00
N MET A 255 -17.01 11.43 9.96
CA MET A 255 -17.76 10.41 10.69
C MET A 255 -16.92 9.96 11.88
N LYS A 256 -17.21 10.49 13.05
CA LYS A 256 -16.56 10.12 14.30
C LYS A 256 -17.04 8.75 14.77
N TYR A 257 -16.13 7.86 15.09
CA TYR A 257 -16.48 6.60 15.71
C TYR A 257 -16.96 6.86 17.14
N GLY A 258 -18.00 6.16 17.57
CA GLY A 258 -18.40 6.15 19.00
C GLY A 258 -17.27 5.57 19.84
N ASN A 259 -17.24 5.92 21.15
CA ASN A 259 -16.24 5.44 22.10
C ASN A 259 -16.09 3.92 22.04
N GLN A 260 -15.06 3.45 21.34
CA GLN A 260 -14.72 2.04 21.21
C GLN A 260 -13.76 1.65 22.36
N ASN A 261 -14.32 1.48 23.55
CA ASN A 261 -13.59 0.93 24.71
C ASN A 261 -13.63 -0.60 24.72
N GLY A 262 -13.63 -1.27 23.57
CA GLY A 262 -13.70 -2.72 23.49
C GLY A 262 -12.73 -3.33 22.48
N SER A 263 -12.11 -4.45 22.85
CA SER A 263 -11.45 -5.33 21.90
C SER A 263 -12.50 -5.90 20.93
N PRO A 264 -12.13 -6.17 19.67
CA PRO A 264 -13.02 -6.85 18.74
C PRO A 264 -13.54 -8.16 19.33
N ILE A 265 -14.83 -8.42 19.15
CA ILE A 265 -15.48 -9.66 19.64
C ILE A 265 -15.73 -10.69 18.54
N GLY A 266 -15.45 -10.37 17.28
CA GLY A 266 -15.64 -11.29 16.18
C GLY A 266 -15.60 -10.62 14.81
N VAL A 267 -16.01 -11.39 13.79
CA VAL A 267 -16.13 -10.95 12.39
C VAL A 267 -17.52 -11.27 11.86
N ALA A 268 -18.14 -10.30 11.19
CA ALA A 268 -19.37 -10.48 10.41
C ALA A 268 -19.03 -10.51 8.91
N LYS A 269 -19.42 -11.60 8.21
CA LYS A 269 -19.35 -11.72 6.75
C LYS A 269 -20.73 -11.55 6.16
N ILE A 270 -20.88 -10.63 5.24
CA ILE A 270 -22.12 -10.42 4.52
C ILE A 270 -22.23 -11.50 3.42
N ARG A 271 -23.28 -12.29 3.48
CA ARG A 271 -23.59 -13.34 2.51
C ARG A 271 -24.78 -13.01 1.63
N GLY A 272 -25.59 -12.05 2.08
CA GLY A 272 -26.75 -11.57 1.35
C GLY A 272 -26.52 -10.29 0.57
N THR A 273 -27.58 -9.74 0.02
CA THR A 273 -27.60 -8.46 -0.66
C THR A 273 -28.57 -7.49 0.02
N ASN A 274 -28.36 -6.19 -0.17
CA ASN A 274 -29.21 -5.13 0.38
C ASN A 274 -29.33 -5.11 1.92
N VAL A 275 -28.34 -5.61 2.66
CA VAL A 275 -28.30 -5.54 4.13
C VAL A 275 -28.12 -4.08 4.55
N ASN A 276 -29.05 -3.53 5.32
CA ASN A 276 -29.00 -2.14 5.74
C ASN A 276 -27.90 -1.90 6.79
N LEU A 277 -26.92 -1.06 6.49
CA LEU A 277 -25.99 -0.48 7.44
C LEU A 277 -26.58 0.81 7.99
N ARG A 278 -26.68 0.95 9.33
CA ARG A 278 -27.37 2.05 9.98
C ARG A 278 -26.46 2.80 10.97
N THR A 279 -26.88 4.00 11.35
CA THR A 279 -26.15 4.86 12.31
C THR A 279 -26.32 4.43 13.77
N GLY A 280 -27.09 3.35 14.06
CA GLY A 280 -27.33 2.87 15.39
C GLY A 280 -28.15 1.57 15.42
N PRO A 281 -28.25 0.93 16.60
CA PRO A 281 -28.83 -0.41 16.77
C PRO A 281 -30.38 -0.38 16.83
N SER A 282 -31.01 0.20 15.81
CA SER A 282 -32.47 0.23 15.68
C SER A 282 -32.88 0.42 14.23
N THR A 283 -34.03 -0.10 13.87
CA THR A 283 -34.66 0.13 12.55
C THR A 283 -35.09 1.58 12.34
N SER A 284 -35.25 2.36 13.41
CA SER A 284 -35.52 3.81 13.36
C SER A 284 -34.28 4.64 13.02
N ASN A 285 -33.07 4.10 13.18
CA ASN A 285 -31.87 4.81 12.83
C ASN A 285 -31.68 4.91 11.30
N PRO A 286 -31.19 6.04 10.79
CA PRO A 286 -30.93 6.25 9.37
C PRO A 286 -30.09 5.14 8.75
N VAL A 287 -30.42 4.75 7.52
CA VAL A 287 -29.60 3.85 6.70
C VAL A 287 -28.45 4.66 6.08
N ILE A 288 -27.22 4.27 6.36
CA ILE A 288 -26.00 4.86 5.80
C ILE A 288 -25.84 4.39 4.34
N ARG A 289 -25.87 3.07 4.17
CA ARG A 289 -25.79 2.38 2.87
C ARG A 289 -26.32 0.95 2.98
N LYS A 290 -26.38 0.28 1.86
CA LYS A 290 -26.66 -1.17 1.81
C LYS A 290 -25.35 -1.93 1.60
N LEU A 291 -25.21 -3.05 2.33
CA LEU A 291 -24.11 -3.98 2.19
C LEU A 291 -24.50 -5.13 1.29
N ASN A 292 -23.53 -5.67 0.56
CA ASN A 292 -23.72 -6.79 -0.34
C ASN A 292 -22.57 -7.78 -0.19
N ALA A 293 -22.85 -9.08 -0.39
CA ALA A 293 -21.78 -10.07 -0.45
C ALA A 293 -20.79 -9.76 -1.59
N PRO A 294 -19.50 -10.02 -1.40
CA PRO A 294 -18.82 -10.56 -0.21
C PRO A 294 -18.11 -9.46 0.61
N GLU A 295 -18.82 -8.74 1.46
CA GLU A 295 -18.21 -7.78 2.39
C GLU A 295 -17.98 -8.44 3.76
N SER A 296 -16.89 -8.05 4.48
CA SER A 296 -16.57 -8.56 5.82
C SER A 296 -16.18 -7.41 6.75
N TYR A 297 -16.60 -7.52 8.02
CA TYR A 297 -16.44 -6.47 9.01
C TYR A 297 -16.03 -7.04 10.36
N VAL A 298 -15.15 -6.32 11.06
CA VAL A 298 -14.86 -6.56 12.46
C VAL A 298 -16.06 -6.14 13.30
N VAL A 299 -16.43 -6.96 14.31
CA VAL A 299 -17.53 -6.70 15.24
C VAL A 299 -16.96 -6.32 16.59
N TYR A 300 -17.42 -5.20 17.13
CA TYR A 300 -16.98 -4.67 18.43
C TYR A 300 -18.00 -4.84 19.54
N GLN A 301 -19.29 -4.97 19.20
CA GLN A 301 -20.36 -5.18 20.14
C GLN A 301 -21.51 -5.95 19.52
N TYR A 302 -22.18 -6.78 20.33
CA TYR A 302 -23.48 -7.39 20.02
C TYR A 302 -24.51 -6.91 21.02
N GLN A 303 -25.59 -6.27 20.56
CA GLN A 303 -26.61 -5.73 21.41
C GLN A 303 -27.99 -5.93 20.77
N ASN A 304 -28.89 -6.66 21.45
CA ASN A 304 -30.29 -6.81 21.05
C ASN A 304 -30.49 -7.21 19.58
N GLY A 305 -29.66 -8.12 19.07
CA GLY A 305 -29.73 -8.57 17.67
C GLY A 305 -28.95 -7.67 16.69
N TRP A 306 -28.23 -6.66 17.16
CA TRP A 306 -27.44 -5.77 16.33
C TRP A 306 -25.95 -5.98 16.55
N LEU A 307 -25.18 -5.96 15.45
CA LEU A 307 -23.73 -6.00 15.45
C LEU A 307 -23.19 -4.61 15.18
N ASP A 308 -22.35 -4.11 16.10
CA ASP A 308 -21.56 -2.89 15.91
C ASP A 308 -20.32 -3.22 15.07
N LEU A 309 -20.26 -2.66 13.88
CA LEU A 309 -19.12 -2.80 12.97
C LEU A 309 -18.06 -1.71 13.19
N GLY A 310 -18.19 -0.97 14.29
CA GLY A 310 -17.42 0.23 14.51
C GLY A 310 -18.03 1.46 13.85
N ALA A 311 -17.52 2.64 14.24
CA ALA A 311 -17.92 3.88 13.59
C ALA A 311 -19.38 4.28 13.79
N SER A 312 -20.05 3.85 14.86
CA SER A 312 -21.49 3.97 14.98
C SER A 312 -22.23 3.34 13.78
N GLN A 313 -21.66 2.28 13.21
CA GLN A 313 -22.21 1.55 12.09
C GLN A 313 -22.74 0.22 12.58
N TRP A 314 -24.03 -0.02 12.37
CA TRP A 314 -24.73 -1.16 12.91
C TRP A 314 -25.46 -1.92 11.83
N ILE A 315 -25.40 -3.25 11.92
CA ILE A 315 -26.23 -4.14 11.10
C ILE A 315 -27.09 -5.02 12.01
N TYR A 316 -28.31 -5.29 11.60
CA TYR A 316 -29.13 -6.28 12.26
C TYR A 316 -28.63 -7.68 11.90
N TYR A 317 -28.31 -8.49 12.90
CA TYR A 317 -27.83 -9.85 12.69
C TYR A 317 -28.97 -10.77 12.30
N ASP A 318 -28.94 -11.19 11.06
CA ASP A 318 -29.81 -12.24 10.52
C ASP A 318 -28.91 -13.32 9.90
N PRO A 319 -28.90 -14.55 10.45
CA PRO A 319 -28.01 -15.61 9.99
C PRO A 319 -28.28 -16.05 8.53
N SER A 320 -29.41 -15.68 7.93
CA SER A 320 -29.69 -15.92 6.51
C SER A 320 -28.87 -15.02 5.58
N TYR A 321 -28.40 -13.86 6.07
CA TYR A 321 -27.65 -12.88 5.28
C TYR A 321 -26.26 -12.59 5.83
N ILE A 322 -26.00 -12.95 7.09
CA ILE A 322 -24.77 -12.61 7.80
C ILE A 322 -24.23 -13.85 8.52
N GLU A 323 -23.00 -14.21 8.22
CA GLU A 323 -22.24 -15.17 9.03
C GLU A 323 -21.45 -14.39 10.07
N TYR A 324 -21.73 -14.64 11.36
CA TYR A 324 -20.98 -14.06 12.47
C TYR A 324 -20.13 -15.13 13.15
N THR A 325 -18.85 -14.86 13.28
CA THR A 325 -17.87 -15.70 14.01
C THR A 325 -17.30 -14.88 15.15
N SER A 326 -17.53 -15.32 16.39
CA SER A 326 -16.89 -14.74 17.60
C SER A 326 -15.43 -15.20 17.72
N TYR A 327 -14.59 -14.35 18.30
CA TYR A 327 -13.21 -14.69 18.67
C TYR A 327 -13.17 -15.49 19.96
#